data_b0fb30b1508d6c98e52b3231634842a1
#
_entry.id   b0fb30b1508d6c98e52b3231634842a1
#
_cell.length_a   1.000
_cell.length_b   1.000
_cell.length_c   1.000
_cell.angle_alpha   90.00
_cell.angle_beta   90.00
_cell.angle_gamma   90.00
#
_symmetry.space_group_name_H-M   'P 1'
#
loop_
_entity.id
_entity.type
_entity.pdbx_description
1 polymer ?
#
loop_
_entity_poly.entity_id
_entity_poly.type
_entity_poly.pdbx_seq_one_letter_code
_entity_poly.pdbx_strand_id
1 'polypeptide(L)'
;MELKLESGLPHQEYAVEAISEVFKQVEINQQVAHYSNPVIDLRSNRFIGNIYRIQQRERQNVAEKYRNEQPVGNTLCLDIKMETGTGKTYVYTHTIFELHKRYGINKFIIAVPSIAIKAGTSTFLNETYVKAHFKNTLGYDAEINVGVLEAVKKQKKGRKYFPTAVRAFVEGSRLNRNKIYVLIVNSALLTTGKMLTRNDYDVTIEGYDRPFDALRSTRPFVIIDEPHTFSRDQKAYKAIISELTPQCIIRFGATFPMTTIGKGKKKTTVRDYEHLLYDLNAQRSFSSGLIKGVMKEHFEPTSTINEKVKILDINDKKATFQHITQTSKASHVLSVGDSLSILSPELTGLTITGITKDLVILSNGMEKHKKDEFDVDIYTSSYQESMLRLAIQRHFETERDNFHREKGRIKTLALFFIDDILSFRGDDEGNNAWLRDLFDRLLEAQLKTELQKENSPGYATYLRASLNDLAACRAGYFAQDNSDPDDAVKKEVDDILHNKTELLSFVNKKGQPNTRRFLFSKWTLKEGWDNPNVFTIAKLRSSG
;
A
#
# COMPACT_ATOMS: atom_id res chain seq x y z
N MET A 1 1.30 -4.73 25.73
CA MET A 1 2.61 -4.70 25.05
C MET A 1 2.80 -3.28 24.56
N GLU A 2 3.80 -2.58 25.06
CA GLU A 2 4.08 -1.21 24.66
C GLU A 2 5.03 -1.25 23.48
N LEU A 3 4.61 -0.71 22.34
CA LEU A 3 5.47 -0.60 21.16
C LEU A 3 6.51 0.50 21.42
N LYS A 4 7.79 0.18 21.33
CA LYS A 4 8.89 1.14 21.38
C LYS A 4 9.47 1.31 19.99
N LEU A 5 9.63 2.55 19.55
CA LEU A 5 10.39 2.86 18.36
C LEU A 5 11.88 2.84 18.70
N GLU A 6 12.66 2.24 17.84
CA GLU A 6 14.12 2.26 17.92
C GLU A 6 14.64 3.55 17.30
N SER A 7 15.61 4.18 17.94
CA SER A 7 16.28 5.38 17.45
C SER A 7 17.74 5.09 17.07
N GLY A 8 18.34 5.96 16.27
CA GLY A 8 19.74 5.84 15.90
C GLY A 8 20.03 4.74 14.89
N LEU A 9 19.02 4.25 14.17
CA LEU A 9 19.23 3.29 13.09
C LEU A 9 19.96 3.97 11.92
N PRO A 10 21.20 3.54 11.57
CA PRO A 10 22.04 4.27 10.61
C PRO A 10 21.37 4.54 9.27
N HIS A 11 20.61 3.58 8.73
CA HIS A 11 19.94 3.72 7.45
C HIS A 11 18.82 4.78 7.46
N GLN A 12 18.20 5.02 8.62
CA GLN A 12 17.18 6.05 8.79
C GLN A 12 17.84 7.43 9.00
N GLU A 13 18.84 7.51 9.87
CA GLU A 13 19.58 8.74 10.13
C GLU A 13 20.26 9.28 8.86
N TYR A 14 20.87 8.41 8.04
CA TYR A 14 21.48 8.83 6.79
C TYR A 14 20.49 9.40 5.78
N ALA A 15 19.27 8.86 5.72
CA ALA A 15 18.22 9.38 4.85
C ALA A 15 17.74 10.76 5.32
N VAL A 16 17.52 10.95 6.62
CA VAL A 16 17.12 12.24 7.23
C VAL A 16 18.20 13.29 7.03
N GLU A 17 19.47 12.92 7.31
CA GLU A 17 20.61 13.81 7.12
C GLU A 17 20.76 14.23 5.65
N ALA A 18 20.62 13.28 4.72
CA ALA A 18 20.72 13.59 3.29
C ALA A 18 19.71 14.66 2.85
N ILE A 19 18.46 14.57 3.32
CA ILE A 19 17.44 15.58 3.01
C ILE A 19 17.78 16.92 3.67
N SER A 20 18.11 16.88 4.95
CA SER A 20 18.33 18.11 5.73
C SER A 20 19.52 18.92 5.22
N GLU A 21 20.59 18.25 4.80
CA GLU A 21 21.79 18.94 4.29
C GLU A 21 21.63 19.59 2.92
N VAL A 22 20.57 19.26 2.17
CA VAL A 22 20.25 19.94 0.91
C VAL A 22 20.07 21.45 1.14
N PHE A 23 19.48 21.83 2.26
CA PHE A 23 19.14 23.22 2.61
C PHE A 23 20.27 23.94 3.36
N LYS A 24 21.41 23.30 3.57
CA LYS A 24 22.54 23.88 4.31
C LYS A 24 23.07 25.13 3.62
N GLN A 25 23.11 26.25 4.36
CA GLN A 25 23.57 27.56 3.86
C GLN A 25 22.80 28.10 2.67
N VAL A 26 21.57 27.62 2.42
CA VAL A 26 20.64 28.22 1.47
C VAL A 26 19.95 29.40 2.16
N GLU A 27 19.72 30.48 1.42
CA GLU A 27 19.00 31.64 1.95
C GLU A 27 17.51 31.28 2.17
N ILE A 28 17.04 31.52 3.39
CA ILE A 28 15.67 31.23 3.81
C ILE A 28 15.09 32.50 4.47
N ASN A 29 14.11 33.11 3.82
CA ASN A 29 13.44 34.28 4.35
C ASN A 29 12.32 33.87 5.33
N GLN A 30 12.49 34.22 6.61
CA GLN A 30 11.53 33.95 7.69
C GLN A 30 10.42 35.02 7.80
N GLN A 31 10.56 36.15 7.11
CA GLN A 31 9.57 37.25 7.12
C GLN A 31 8.45 36.95 6.14
N VAL A 32 7.50 36.15 6.57
CA VAL A 32 6.36 35.67 5.76
C VAL A 32 5.05 35.78 6.54
N ALA A 33 3.93 35.64 5.84
CA ALA A 33 2.62 35.55 6.48
C ALA A 33 2.59 34.40 7.52
N HIS A 34 1.85 34.60 8.61
CA HIS A 34 1.81 33.66 9.73
C HIS A 34 1.33 32.24 9.34
N TYR A 35 0.60 32.11 8.24
CA TYR A 35 0.08 30.85 7.71
C TYR A 35 1.01 30.18 6.69
N SER A 36 2.12 30.81 6.32
CA SER A 36 3.04 30.32 5.28
C SER A 36 4.34 29.79 5.85
N ASN A 37 4.92 28.81 5.15
CA ASN A 37 6.31 28.44 5.32
C ASN A 37 7.24 29.58 4.95
N PRO A 38 8.48 29.64 5.51
CA PRO A 38 9.52 30.52 5.03
C PRO A 38 9.79 30.38 3.53
N VAL A 39 10.19 31.44 2.87
CA VAL A 39 10.55 31.41 1.45
C VAL A 39 11.99 30.94 1.29
N ILE A 40 12.18 29.89 0.48
CA ILE A 40 13.47 29.33 0.13
C ILE A 40 13.88 29.89 -1.24
N ASP A 41 15.10 30.41 -1.34
CA ASP A 41 15.64 30.83 -2.63
C ASP A 41 16.05 29.61 -3.47
N LEU A 42 15.11 29.11 -4.28
CA LEU A 42 15.32 27.97 -5.18
C LEU A 42 16.32 28.26 -6.32
N ARG A 43 16.69 29.51 -6.55
CA ARG A 43 17.70 29.90 -7.56
C ARG A 43 19.13 29.77 -7.06
N SER A 44 19.29 29.50 -5.77
CA SER A 44 20.62 29.37 -5.17
C SER A 44 21.41 28.20 -5.77
N ASN A 45 22.57 28.47 -6.31
CA ASN A 45 23.50 27.45 -6.80
C ASN A 45 24.00 26.50 -5.70
N ARG A 46 23.76 26.84 -4.43
CA ARG A 46 24.13 25.98 -3.29
C ARG A 46 23.38 24.65 -3.30
N PHE A 47 22.14 24.61 -3.80
CA PHE A 47 21.40 23.36 -3.93
C PHE A 47 22.13 22.33 -4.78
N ILE A 48 22.61 22.73 -5.96
CA ILE A 48 23.35 21.83 -6.86
C ILE A 48 24.59 21.28 -6.17
N GLY A 49 25.37 22.15 -5.54
CA GLY A 49 26.58 21.74 -4.83
C GLY A 49 26.29 20.85 -3.62
N ASN A 50 25.24 21.12 -2.86
CA ASN A 50 24.83 20.31 -1.72
C ASN A 50 24.34 18.92 -2.18
N ILE A 51 23.45 18.87 -3.18
CA ILE A 51 22.92 17.63 -3.75
C ILE A 51 24.06 16.75 -4.28
N TYR A 52 24.94 17.33 -5.09
CA TYR A 52 26.06 16.60 -5.67
C TYR A 52 26.99 16.02 -4.58
N ARG A 53 27.34 16.81 -3.56
CA ARG A 53 28.15 16.38 -2.41
C ARG A 53 27.47 15.23 -1.65
N ILE A 54 26.14 15.31 -1.43
CA ILE A 54 25.37 14.25 -0.77
C ILE A 54 25.40 12.98 -1.60
N GLN A 55 25.14 13.08 -2.90
CA GLN A 55 25.12 11.94 -3.82
C GLN A 55 26.47 11.21 -3.93
N GLN A 56 27.59 11.90 -3.68
CA GLN A 56 28.93 11.30 -3.73
C GLN A 56 29.32 10.56 -2.45
N ARG A 57 28.60 10.75 -1.34
CA ARG A 57 28.93 10.08 -0.09
C ARG A 57 28.65 8.58 -0.20
N GLU A 58 29.64 7.74 0.13
CA GLU A 58 29.51 6.28 0.08
C GLU A 58 28.31 5.78 0.88
N ARG A 59 28.06 6.33 2.07
CA ARG A 59 26.92 5.98 2.92
C ARG A 59 25.55 6.24 2.28
N GLN A 60 25.45 7.15 1.31
CA GLN A 60 24.21 7.44 0.59
C GLN A 60 23.95 6.43 -0.53
N ASN A 61 25.00 5.77 -1.00
CA ASN A 61 24.97 4.69 -2.00
C ASN A 61 24.27 5.04 -3.33
N VAL A 62 24.33 6.32 -3.72
CA VAL A 62 23.77 6.76 -4.99
C VAL A 62 24.68 6.33 -6.13
N ALA A 63 24.18 5.50 -7.04
CA ALA A 63 24.93 5.05 -8.21
C ALA A 63 25.35 6.23 -9.09
N GLU A 64 26.56 6.18 -9.66
CA GLU A 64 27.15 7.26 -10.45
C GLU A 64 26.22 7.78 -11.55
N LYS A 65 25.52 6.88 -12.27
CA LYS A 65 24.56 7.25 -13.31
C LYS A 65 23.37 8.10 -12.85
N TYR A 66 23.12 8.20 -11.54
CA TYR A 66 22.06 9.01 -10.93
C TYR A 66 22.61 10.26 -10.23
N ARG A 67 23.92 10.46 -10.24
CA ARG A 67 24.54 11.70 -9.75
C ARG A 67 24.39 12.75 -10.85
N ASN A 68 23.82 13.87 -10.51
CA ASN A 68 23.49 14.90 -11.46
C ASN A 68 23.78 16.31 -10.93
N GLU A 69 24.06 17.20 -11.84
CA GLU A 69 24.27 18.63 -11.59
C GLU A 69 23.13 19.46 -12.23
N GLN A 70 21.95 18.85 -12.38
CA GLN A 70 20.82 19.54 -12.97
C GLN A 70 20.37 20.70 -12.09
N PRO A 71 20.10 21.88 -12.66
CA PRO A 71 19.60 23.02 -11.90
C PRO A 71 18.21 22.68 -11.31
N VAL A 72 17.95 23.28 -10.15
CA VAL A 72 16.63 23.20 -9.52
C VAL A 72 15.64 24.01 -10.35
N GLY A 73 14.49 23.40 -10.66
CA GLY A 73 13.40 24.09 -11.34
C GLY A 73 12.59 25.01 -10.41
N ASN A 74 11.35 25.29 -10.77
CA ASN A 74 10.43 26.06 -9.93
C ASN A 74 10.01 25.37 -8.63
N THR A 75 10.24 24.08 -8.54
CA THR A 75 10.01 23.23 -7.37
C THR A 75 11.21 22.32 -7.19
N LEU A 76 11.79 22.28 -6.00
CA LEU A 76 12.85 21.33 -5.66
C LEU A 76 12.25 19.92 -5.48
N CYS A 77 12.72 18.93 -6.23
CA CYS A 77 12.24 17.55 -6.09
C CYS A 77 13.39 16.63 -5.62
N LEU A 78 13.23 16.03 -4.45
CA LEU A 78 14.20 15.16 -3.80
C LEU A 78 13.68 13.73 -3.74
N ASP A 79 14.52 12.75 -4.02
CA ASP A 79 14.17 11.34 -4.08
C ASP A 79 14.93 10.52 -3.04
N ILE A 80 14.19 9.77 -2.26
CA ILE A 80 14.71 8.86 -1.23
C ILE A 80 14.20 7.46 -1.56
N LYS A 81 15.09 6.62 -2.04
CA LYS A 81 14.76 5.22 -2.28
C LYS A 81 15.03 4.41 -1.02
N MET A 82 13.99 3.86 -0.46
CA MET A 82 14.04 2.97 0.70
C MET A 82 13.09 1.79 0.48
N GLU A 83 13.57 0.59 0.78
CA GLU A 83 12.77 -0.62 0.62
C GLU A 83 11.58 -0.64 1.59
N THR A 84 10.53 -1.39 1.22
CA THR A 84 9.36 -1.56 2.08
C THR A 84 9.76 -2.27 3.38
N GLY A 85 9.22 -1.81 4.51
CA GLY A 85 9.56 -2.36 5.82
C GLY A 85 10.82 -1.78 6.48
N THR A 86 11.54 -0.84 5.82
CA THR A 86 12.73 -0.20 6.40
C THR A 86 12.43 1.08 7.21
N GLY A 87 11.16 1.40 7.40
CA GLY A 87 10.73 2.54 8.23
C GLY A 87 10.56 3.86 7.48
N LYS A 88 10.14 3.87 6.21
CA LYS A 88 9.88 5.10 5.43
C LYS A 88 9.04 6.13 6.19
N THR A 89 7.93 5.68 6.81
CA THR A 89 7.04 6.56 7.59
C THR A 89 7.75 7.24 8.75
N TYR A 90 8.60 6.51 9.46
CA TYR A 90 9.45 7.07 10.51
C TYR A 90 10.44 8.10 9.95
N VAL A 91 11.10 7.78 8.83
CA VAL A 91 12.10 8.67 8.21
C VAL A 91 11.48 9.98 7.76
N TYR A 92 10.34 9.96 7.06
CA TYR A 92 9.75 11.22 6.65
C TYR A 92 9.15 11.99 7.84
N THR A 93 8.67 11.32 8.88
CA THR A 93 8.26 12.00 10.12
C THR A 93 9.46 12.67 10.81
N HIS A 94 10.58 11.98 10.92
CA HIS A 94 11.83 12.54 11.45
C HIS A 94 12.32 13.72 10.59
N THR A 95 12.24 13.58 9.26
CA THR A 95 12.57 14.67 8.32
C THR A 95 11.70 15.91 8.56
N ILE A 96 10.42 15.76 8.81
CA ILE A 96 9.50 16.87 9.14
C ILE A 96 10.00 17.63 10.38
N PHE A 97 10.36 16.91 11.44
CA PHE A 97 10.90 17.52 12.66
C PHE A 97 12.25 18.23 12.42
N GLU A 98 13.18 17.58 11.68
CA GLU A 98 14.48 18.17 11.37
C GLU A 98 14.37 19.42 10.50
N LEU A 99 13.53 19.40 9.46
CA LEU A 99 13.31 20.57 8.62
C LEU A 99 12.65 21.71 9.40
N HIS A 100 11.76 21.39 10.33
CA HIS A 100 11.20 22.39 11.22
C HIS A 100 12.26 23.00 12.15
N LYS A 101 13.03 22.15 12.83
CA LYS A 101 14.06 22.56 13.80
C LYS A 101 15.15 23.42 13.15
N ARG A 102 15.63 23.02 11.98
CA ARG A 102 16.76 23.69 11.30
C ARG A 102 16.35 24.91 10.48
N TYR A 103 15.16 24.84 9.86
CA TYR A 103 14.78 25.80 8.80
C TYR A 103 13.43 26.48 9.03
N GLY A 104 12.72 26.14 10.11
CA GLY A 104 11.43 26.74 10.44
C GLY A 104 10.27 26.28 9.53
N ILE A 105 10.45 25.22 8.76
CA ILE A 105 9.38 24.68 7.89
C ILE A 105 8.30 24.03 8.75
N ASN A 106 7.06 24.47 8.64
CA ASN A 106 5.96 24.02 9.50
C ASN A 106 4.69 23.58 8.77
N LYS A 107 4.63 23.67 7.43
CA LYS A 107 3.48 23.26 6.61
C LYS A 107 3.89 22.15 5.66
N PHE A 108 3.38 20.94 5.93
CA PHE A 108 3.68 19.75 5.14
C PHE A 108 2.39 19.09 4.65
N ILE A 109 2.34 18.71 3.38
CA ILE A 109 1.25 17.90 2.82
C ILE A 109 1.81 16.52 2.50
N ILE A 110 1.20 15.46 3.03
CA ILE A 110 1.57 14.08 2.72
C ILE A 110 0.57 13.54 1.71
N ALA A 111 1.03 13.31 0.48
CA ALA A 111 0.24 12.71 -0.59
C ALA A 111 0.48 11.20 -0.63
N VAL A 112 -0.60 10.43 -0.52
CA VAL A 112 -0.58 8.97 -0.50
C VAL A 112 -1.48 8.38 -1.57
N PRO A 113 -1.18 7.18 -2.11
CA PRO A 113 -1.97 6.60 -3.21
C PRO A 113 -3.34 6.11 -2.77
N SER A 114 -3.45 5.52 -1.59
CA SER A 114 -4.65 4.78 -1.18
C SER A 114 -5.20 5.23 0.18
N ILE A 115 -6.46 4.85 0.43
CA ILE A 115 -7.12 5.08 1.73
C ILE A 115 -6.41 4.29 2.85
N ALA A 116 -5.91 3.10 2.55
CA ALA A 116 -5.20 2.26 3.51
C ALA A 116 -3.90 2.91 3.99
N ILE A 117 -3.07 3.43 3.06
CA ILE A 117 -1.85 4.17 3.42
C ILE A 117 -2.20 5.46 4.17
N LYS A 118 -3.27 6.17 3.74
CA LYS A 118 -3.77 7.36 4.44
C LYS A 118 -4.08 7.06 5.91
N ALA A 119 -4.82 5.99 6.16
CA ALA A 119 -5.16 5.56 7.51
C ALA A 119 -3.92 5.17 8.32
N GLY A 120 -3.01 4.36 7.75
CA GLY A 120 -1.77 3.94 8.40
C GLY A 120 -0.87 5.13 8.78
N THR A 121 -0.68 6.07 7.86
CA THR A 121 0.10 7.30 8.10
C THR A 121 -0.55 8.17 9.19
N SER A 122 -1.86 8.34 9.14
CA SER A 122 -2.60 9.11 10.14
C SER A 122 -2.50 8.48 11.53
N THR A 123 -2.69 7.16 11.61
CA THR A 123 -2.54 6.42 12.87
C THR A 123 -1.13 6.59 13.43
N PHE A 124 -0.09 6.35 12.62
CA PHE A 124 1.29 6.49 13.06
C PHE A 124 1.59 7.88 13.65
N LEU A 125 1.23 8.94 12.93
CA LEU A 125 1.50 10.32 13.37
C LEU A 125 0.70 10.74 14.62
N ASN A 126 -0.43 10.09 14.90
CA ASN A 126 -1.28 10.42 16.05
C ASN A 126 -1.02 9.54 17.28
N GLU A 127 -0.30 8.41 17.12
CA GLU A 127 0.00 7.51 18.22
C GLU A 127 0.80 8.18 19.34
N THR A 128 0.37 7.97 20.57
CA THR A 128 0.97 8.59 21.76
C THR A 128 2.43 8.19 21.92
N TYR A 129 2.77 6.92 21.67
CA TYR A 129 4.16 6.44 21.78
C TYR A 129 5.06 7.04 20.70
N VAL A 130 4.55 7.34 19.50
CA VAL A 130 5.31 8.02 18.45
C VAL A 130 5.61 9.45 18.86
N LYS A 131 4.60 10.20 19.30
CA LYS A 131 4.78 11.58 19.80
C LYS A 131 5.76 11.64 20.98
N ALA A 132 5.63 10.71 21.93
CA ALA A 132 6.54 10.59 23.06
C ALA A 132 7.98 10.27 22.61
N HIS A 133 8.16 9.41 21.63
CA HIS A 133 9.47 9.08 21.08
C HIS A 133 10.17 10.31 20.48
N PHE A 134 9.51 11.05 19.59
CA PHE A 134 10.12 12.26 18.99
C PHE A 134 10.40 13.34 20.02
N LYS A 135 9.53 13.52 21.03
CA LYS A 135 9.72 14.50 22.10
C LYS A 135 10.79 14.08 23.09
N ASN A 136 10.65 12.90 23.69
CA ASN A 136 11.43 12.50 24.85
C ASN A 136 12.76 11.82 24.47
N THR A 137 12.80 11.08 23.36
CA THR A 137 13.99 10.34 22.93
C THR A 137 14.85 11.18 21.98
N LEU A 138 14.22 11.87 21.03
CA LEU A 138 14.92 12.67 20.02
C LEU A 138 15.00 14.17 20.36
N GLY A 139 14.30 14.62 21.42
CA GLY A 139 14.40 15.98 21.93
C GLY A 139 13.79 17.05 21.02
N TYR A 140 12.68 16.75 20.32
CA TYR A 140 11.96 17.76 19.56
C TYR A 140 10.86 18.41 20.40
N ASP A 141 10.94 19.73 20.57
CA ASP A 141 9.93 20.49 21.32
C ASP A 141 8.64 20.75 20.54
N ALA A 142 8.71 20.69 19.21
CA ALA A 142 7.57 20.94 18.35
C ALA A 142 6.55 19.79 18.38
N GLU A 143 5.27 20.13 18.34
CA GLU A 143 4.18 19.16 18.22
C GLU A 143 3.64 19.11 16.79
N ILE A 144 3.36 17.91 16.30
CA ILE A 144 2.67 17.72 15.02
C ILE A 144 1.16 17.75 15.22
N ASN A 145 0.49 18.63 14.45
CA ASN A 145 -0.97 18.67 14.28
C ASN A 145 -1.33 18.05 12.94
N VAL A 146 -2.06 16.95 12.97
CA VAL A 146 -2.41 16.16 11.79
C VAL A 146 -3.85 16.42 11.37
N GLY A 147 -4.03 16.94 10.15
CA GLY A 147 -5.31 17.00 9.47
C GLY A 147 -5.41 15.89 8.42
N VAL A 148 -6.54 15.22 8.35
CA VAL A 148 -6.81 14.20 7.32
C VAL A 148 -7.90 14.75 6.41
N LEU A 149 -7.60 14.86 5.10
CA LEU A 149 -8.59 15.30 4.14
C LEU A 149 -9.54 14.14 3.82
N GLU A 150 -10.83 14.35 4.12
CA GLU A 150 -11.91 13.39 3.89
C GLU A 150 -12.81 13.85 2.74
N ALA A 151 -13.37 12.89 2.00
CA ALA A 151 -14.39 13.19 1.02
C ALA A 151 -15.66 13.70 1.73
N VAL A 152 -16.16 14.86 1.32
CA VAL A 152 -17.40 15.41 1.89
C VAL A 152 -18.57 14.58 1.38
N LYS A 153 -19.29 13.89 2.27
CA LYS A 153 -20.60 13.31 1.96
C LYS A 153 -21.52 14.40 1.44
N LYS A 154 -22.34 14.11 0.40
CA LYS A 154 -23.26 15.07 -0.22
C LYS A 154 -23.94 15.94 0.84
N GLN A 155 -23.58 17.21 0.91
CA GLN A 155 -24.25 18.16 1.81
C GLN A 155 -25.69 18.35 1.33
N LYS A 156 -26.64 18.12 2.22
CA LYS A 156 -28.02 18.57 2.05
C LYS A 156 -28.02 20.09 1.91
N LYS A 157 -29.03 20.66 1.22
CA LYS A 157 -29.20 22.11 1.04
C LYS A 157 -28.82 22.89 2.30
N GLY A 158 -27.79 23.76 2.25
CA GLY A 158 -27.28 24.53 3.39
C GLY A 158 -25.99 25.26 3.06
N ARG A 159 -25.42 25.95 4.05
CA ARG A 159 -24.16 26.67 3.93
C ARG A 159 -23.01 25.75 3.55
N LYS A 160 -22.14 26.22 2.66
CA LYS A 160 -20.97 25.50 2.17
C LYS A 160 -19.74 25.98 2.91
N TYR A 161 -19.15 25.12 3.72
CA TYR A 161 -17.94 25.42 4.47
C TYR A 161 -16.71 24.79 3.83
N PHE A 162 -15.58 25.45 3.94
CA PHE A 162 -14.28 24.87 3.63
C PHE A 162 -14.09 23.55 4.36
N PRO A 163 -13.40 22.57 3.75
CA PRO A 163 -13.02 21.35 4.46
C PRO A 163 -12.28 21.69 5.75
N THR A 164 -12.75 21.16 6.87
CA THR A 164 -12.22 21.47 8.21
C THR A 164 -10.71 21.22 8.32
N ALA A 165 -10.22 20.16 7.67
CA ALA A 165 -8.80 19.85 7.65
C ALA A 165 -7.97 20.92 6.92
N VAL A 166 -8.50 21.47 5.80
CA VAL A 166 -7.83 22.57 5.08
C VAL A 166 -7.78 23.83 5.94
N ARG A 167 -8.91 24.15 6.57
CA ARG A 167 -8.98 25.30 7.46
C ARG A 167 -7.99 25.20 8.62
N ALA A 168 -7.98 24.06 9.33
CA ALA A 168 -7.08 23.82 10.43
C ALA A 168 -5.59 23.85 9.99
N PHE A 169 -5.30 23.35 8.80
CA PHE A 169 -3.96 23.39 8.22
C PHE A 169 -3.50 24.81 7.93
N VAL A 170 -4.34 25.65 7.31
CA VAL A 170 -3.98 27.02 6.94
C VAL A 170 -3.93 27.93 8.18
N GLU A 171 -5.04 28.03 8.92
CA GLU A 171 -5.20 28.99 10.03
C GLU A 171 -4.50 28.56 11.34
N GLY A 172 -4.16 27.29 11.50
CA GLY A 172 -3.65 26.75 12.78
C GLY A 172 -2.40 27.47 13.30
N SER A 173 -1.49 27.89 12.43
CA SER A 173 -0.28 28.61 12.81
C SER A 173 -0.51 30.05 13.29
N ARG A 174 -1.72 30.59 13.16
CA ARG A 174 -2.10 31.89 13.72
C ARG A 174 -1.91 31.93 15.24
N LEU A 175 -2.21 30.85 15.92
CA LEU A 175 -2.15 30.75 17.38
C LEU A 175 -0.80 30.21 17.90
N ASN A 176 -0.11 29.39 17.12
CA ASN A 176 1.15 28.78 17.56
C ASN A 176 2.07 28.42 16.39
N ARG A 177 3.12 29.23 16.22
CA ARG A 177 4.15 29.02 15.17
C ARG A 177 5.10 27.87 15.46
N ASN A 178 5.20 27.41 16.71
CA ASN A 178 6.07 26.29 17.08
C ASN A 178 5.41 24.93 16.81
N LYS A 179 4.19 24.91 16.27
CA LYS A 179 3.54 23.66 15.84
C LYS A 179 3.80 23.39 14.37
N ILE A 180 3.95 22.12 14.08
CA ILE A 180 4.05 21.60 12.72
C ILE A 180 2.65 21.16 12.29
N TYR A 181 2.23 21.59 11.11
CA TYR A 181 0.92 21.27 10.53
C TYR A 181 1.11 20.31 9.36
N VAL A 182 0.52 19.14 9.46
CA VAL A 182 0.57 18.10 8.44
C VAL A 182 -0.83 17.86 7.91
N LEU A 183 -1.02 17.94 6.58
CA LEU A 183 -2.26 17.57 5.91
C LEU A 183 -2.05 16.29 5.10
N ILE A 184 -2.78 15.23 5.42
CA ILE A 184 -2.70 13.96 4.69
C ILE A 184 -3.81 13.93 3.65
N VAL A 185 -3.46 13.64 2.39
CA VAL A 185 -4.37 13.61 1.25
C VAL A 185 -4.09 12.40 0.37
N ASN A 186 -5.14 11.69 -0.09
CA ASN A 186 -4.96 10.63 -1.07
C ASN A 186 -5.11 11.16 -2.52
N SER A 187 -4.53 10.43 -3.47
CA SER A 187 -4.47 10.82 -4.89
C SER A 187 -5.84 11.13 -5.50
N ALA A 188 -6.88 10.37 -5.12
CA ALA A 188 -8.24 10.57 -5.62
C ALA A 188 -8.81 11.95 -5.24
N LEU A 189 -8.57 12.43 -4.02
CA LEU A 189 -9.06 13.74 -3.57
C LEU A 189 -8.36 14.90 -4.26
N LEU A 190 -7.14 14.74 -4.73
CA LEU A 190 -6.42 15.73 -5.53
C LEU A 190 -7.01 15.87 -6.95
N THR A 191 -7.69 14.83 -7.47
CA THR A 191 -8.05 14.77 -8.90
C THR A 191 -9.54 14.78 -9.18
N THR A 192 -10.37 14.16 -8.34
CA THR A 192 -11.78 13.88 -8.64
C THR A 192 -12.76 14.78 -7.88
N GLY A 193 -12.31 15.42 -6.81
CA GLY A 193 -13.17 16.21 -5.95
C GLY A 193 -13.30 17.66 -6.40
N LYS A 194 -14.51 18.14 -6.72
CA LYS A 194 -14.78 19.58 -6.82
C LYS A 194 -14.49 20.32 -5.51
N MET A 195 -14.26 19.59 -4.42
CA MET A 195 -14.05 20.11 -3.07
C MET A 195 -12.85 21.08 -2.97
N LEU A 196 -11.73 20.76 -3.62
CA LEU A 196 -10.53 21.60 -3.57
C LEU A 196 -10.51 22.69 -4.67
N THR A 197 -11.28 22.51 -5.74
CA THR A 197 -11.30 23.40 -6.90
C THR A 197 -12.43 24.43 -6.89
N ARG A 198 -13.51 24.19 -6.11
CA ARG A 198 -14.66 25.09 -6.06
C ARG A 198 -14.33 26.37 -5.30
N ASN A 199 -14.99 27.46 -5.66
CA ASN A 199 -14.84 28.80 -5.09
C ASN A 199 -16.18 29.40 -4.58
N ASP A 200 -17.20 28.55 -4.37
CA ASP A 200 -18.53 28.92 -3.91
C ASP A 200 -18.77 28.56 -2.44
N TYR A 201 -17.74 28.72 -1.62
CA TYR A 201 -17.83 28.58 -0.18
C TYR A 201 -18.30 29.87 0.47
N ASP A 202 -19.14 29.76 1.51
CA ASP A 202 -19.74 30.92 2.18
C ASP A 202 -18.76 31.69 3.08
N VAL A 203 -17.61 31.11 3.38
CA VAL A 203 -16.57 31.72 4.22
C VAL A 203 -15.20 31.52 3.56
N THR A 204 -14.43 32.58 3.47
CA THR A 204 -13.05 32.57 2.99
C THR A 204 -12.07 32.17 4.11
N ILE A 205 -10.89 31.69 3.72
CA ILE A 205 -9.77 31.42 4.63
C ILE A 205 -8.60 32.31 4.21
N GLU A 206 -8.14 33.20 5.09
CA GLU A 206 -7.04 34.16 4.82
C GLU A 206 -7.26 34.94 3.51
N GLY A 207 -8.53 35.23 3.18
CA GLY A 207 -8.91 35.97 1.96
C GLY A 207 -9.07 35.09 0.71
N TYR A 208 -8.82 33.80 0.80
CA TYR A 208 -8.99 32.86 -0.31
C TYR A 208 -10.37 32.22 -0.27
N ASP A 209 -11.03 32.14 -1.40
CA ASP A 209 -12.36 31.52 -1.61
C ASP A 209 -12.22 30.06 -2.11
N ARG A 210 -11.04 29.69 -2.63
CA ARG A 210 -10.74 28.38 -3.19
C ARG A 210 -9.74 27.61 -2.32
N PRO A 211 -10.03 26.36 -1.89
CA PRO A 211 -9.14 25.61 -1.01
C PRO A 211 -7.74 25.39 -1.57
N PHE A 212 -7.57 25.13 -2.87
CA PHE A 212 -6.24 25.00 -3.45
C PHE A 212 -5.42 26.29 -3.35
N ASP A 213 -6.05 27.47 -3.50
CA ASP A 213 -5.32 28.73 -3.40
C ASP A 213 -4.91 29.03 -1.95
N ALA A 214 -5.78 28.70 -0.99
CA ALA A 214 -5.43 28.75 0.43
C ALA A 214 -4.27 27.80 0.78
N LEU A 215 -4.27 26.57 0.27
CA LEU A 215 -3.17 25.61 0.46
C LEU A 215 -1.88 26.09 -0.21
N ARG A 216 -1.95 26.58 -1.46
CA ARG A 216 -0.81 27.14 -2.21
C ARG A 216 -0.16 28.29 -1.46
N SER A 217 -0.95 29.17 -0.86
CA SER A 217 -0.45 30.34 -0.12
C SER A 217 0.38 29.97 1.11
N THR A 218 0.21 28.75 1.62
CA THR A 218 1.05 28.23 2.72
C THR A 218 2.46 27.85 2.28
N ARG A 219 2.76 27.83 0.99
CA ARG A 219 4.02 27.36 0.40
C ARG A 219 4.45 26.00 0.94
N PRO A 220 3.60 24.96 0.78
CA PRO A 220 3.80 23.71 1.49
C PRO A 220 5.04 22.98 0.98
N PHE A 221 5.63 22.15 1.83
CA PHE A 221 6.44 21.03 1.42
C PHE A 221 5.52 19.84 1.19
N VAL A 222 5.69 19.13 0.08
CA VAL A 222 4.87 17.95 -0.24
C VAL A 222 5.74 16.70 -0.11
N ILE A 223 5.30 15.76 0.72
CA ILE A 223 5.87 14.42 0.82
C ILE A 223 4.99 13.49 0.00
N ILE A 224 5.57 12.75 -0.94
CA ILE A 224 4.88 11.74 -1.73
C ILE A 224 5.35 10.37 -1.26
N ASP A 225 4.43 9.60 -0.69
CA ASP A 225 4.69 8.20 -0.36
C ASP A 225 4.27 7.31 -1.53
N GLU A 226 5.07 6.30 -1.86
CA GLU A 226 4.92 5.39 -2.99
C GLU A 226 4.84 6.12 -4.37
N PRO A 227 5.93 6.79 -4.79
CA PRO A 227 5.97 7.66 -5.96
C PRO A 227 5.68 6.95 -7.29
N HIS A 228 5.77 5.61 -7.36
CA HIS A 228 5.40 4.86 -8.55
C HIS A 228 3.92 5.02 -8.94
N THR A 229 3.08 5.41 -7.97
CA THR A 229 1.66 5.71 -8.17
C THR A 229 1.39 7.19 -8.49
N PHE A 230 2.42 8.03 -8.48
CA PHE A 230 2.39 9.46 -8.79
C PHE A 230 3.37 9.79 -9.93
N SER A 231 3.25 9.08 -11.07
CA SER A 231 4.08 9.42 -12.24
C SER A 231 3.76 10.83 -12.75
N ARG A 232 4.72 11.48 -13.43
CA ARG A 232 4.59 12.87 -13.93
C ARG A 232 3.38 13.06 -14.85
N ASP A 233 2.95 12.00 -15.54
CA ASP A 233 1.80 12.03 -16.44
C ASP A 233 0.45 11.94 -15.73
N GLN A 234 0.44 11.46 -14.50
CA GLN A 234 -0.78 11.27 -13.73
C GLN A 234 -1.38 12.60 -13.24
N LYS A 235 -2.71 12.66 -13.23
CA LYS A 235 -3.47 13.83 -12.81
C LYS A 235 -3.13 14.30 -11.39
N ALA A 236 -2.87 13.36 -10.47
CA ALA A 236 -2.55 13.69 -9.08
C ALA A 236 -1.21 14.42 -8.97
N TYR A 237 -0.16 13.97 -9.67
CA TYR A 237 1.12 14.68 -9.69
C TYR A 237 1.00 16.04 -10.35
N LYS A 238 0.29 16.13 -11.48
CA LYS A 238 0.02 17.39 -12.16
C LYS A 238 -0.71 18.39 -11.25
N ALA A 239 -1.69 17.93 -10.49
CA ALA A 239 -2.39 18.77 -9.52
C ALA A 239 -1.47 19.27 -8.39
N ILE A 240 -0.56 18.43 -7.90
CA ILE A 240 0.44 18.86 -6.91
C ILE A 240 1.30 20.01 -7.49
N ILE A 241 1.80 19.86 -8.70
CA ILE A 241 2.67 20.87 -9.33
C ILE A 241 1.89 22.15 -9.67
N SER A 242 0.71 22.04 -10.31
CA SER A 242 -0.01 23.20 -10.85
C SER A 242 -0.89 23.89 -9.82
N GLU A 243 -1.50 23.14 -8.90
CA GLU A 243 -2.46 23.70 -7.95
C GLU A 243 -1.82 24.05 -6.60
N LEU A 244 -0.97 23.17 -6.05
CA LEU A 244 -0.29 23.43 -4.77
C LEU A 244 0.99 24.24 -4.94
N THR A 245 1.68 24.14 -6.09
CA THR A 245 2.96 24.82 -6.37
C THR A 245 3.93 24.77 -5.18
N PRO A 246 4.30 23.57 -4.69
CA PRO A 246 5.10 23.45 -3.50
C PRO A 246 6.52 23.96 -3.72
N GLN A 247 7.18 24.47 -2.66
CA GLN A 247 8.58 24.82 -2.73
C GLN A 247 9.48 23.57 -2.86
N CYS A 248 9.08 22.47 -2.20
CA CYS A 248 9.81 21.23 -2.24
C CYS A 248 8.86 20.04 -2.28
N ILE A 249 9.22 19.04 -3.08
CA ILE A 249 8.61 17.71 -3.09
C ILE A 249 9.68 16.72 -2.63
N ILE A 250 9.36 15.88 -1.66
CA ILE A 250 10.22 14.78 -1.21
C ILE A 250 9.49 13.47 -1.48
N ARG A 251 10.03 12.64 -2.37
CA ARG A 251 9.42 11.37 -2.76
C ARG A 251 10.10 10.21 -2.04
N PHE A 252 9.32 9.44 -1.29
CA PHE A 252 9.77 8.24 -0.57
C PHE A 252 9.17 6.99 -1.18
N GLY A 253 9.98 6.02 -1.57
CA GLY A 253 9.48 4.76 -2.10
C GLY A 253 10.56 3.72 -2.34
N ALA A 254 10.16 2.45 -2.38
CA ALA A 254 11.00 1.35 -2.84
C ALA A 254 11.08 1.34 -4.38
N THR A 255 9.98 1.70 -5.03
CA THR A 255 9.83 1.73 -6.48
C THR A 255 9.51 3.13 -6.95
N PHE A 256 10.17 3.54 -8.03
CA PHE A 256 9.93 4.81 -8.70
C PHE A 256 9.37 4.57 -10.11
N PRO A 257 8.62 5.52 -10.69
CA PRO A 257 8.11 5.42 -12.04
C PRO A 257 9.23 5.20 -13.05
N MET A 258 8.87 4.72 -14.21
CA MET A 258 9.77 4.68 -15.36
C MET A 258 9.43 5.83 -16.30
N THR A 259 10.43 6.46 -16.87
CA THR A 259 10.28 7.48 -17.92
C THR A 259 11.13 7.15 -19.12
N THR A 260 10.70 7.60 -20.29
CA THR A 260 11.44 7.39 -21.54
C THR A 260 12.16 8.66 -21.93
N ILE A 261 13.47 8.61 -22.03
CA ILE A 261 14.32 9.69 -22.49
C ILE A 261 14.84 9.42 -23.91
N GLY A 262 15.16 10.48 -24.65
CA GLY A 262 15.65 10.39 -26.04
C GLY A 262 14.52 10.39 -27.08
N LYS A 263 14.93 10.46 -28.38
CA LYS A 263 14.01 10.50 -29.52
C LYS A 263 14.33 9.39 -30.52
N GLY A 264 13.34 8.87 -31.24
CA GLY A 264 13.49 7.88 -32.29
C GLY A 264 14.14 6.59 -31.79
N LYS A 265 15.16 6.08 -32.50
CA LYS A 265 15.89 4.85 -32.16
C LYS A 265 16.76 4.96 -30.88
N LYS A 266 16.98 6.18 -30.37
CA LYS A 266 17.73 6.44 -29.12
C LYS A 266 16.83 6.54 -27.88
N LYS A 267 15.61 6.07 -27.94
CA LYS A 267 14.72 6.00 -26.77
C LYS A 267 15.26 4.99 -25.78
N THR A 268 15.44 5.43 -24.54
CA THR A 268 15.85 4.57 -23.42
C THR A 268 14.91 4.80 -22.24
N THR A 269 14.48 3.73 -21.60
CA THR A 269 13.64 3.79 -20.41
C THR A 269 14.52 3.78 -19.16
N VAL A 270 14.36 4.79 -18.31
CA VAL A 270 15.11 4.97 -17.07
C VAL A 270 14.17 5.21 -15.91
N ARG A 271 14.67 5.05 -14.67
CA ARG A 271 13.93 5.45 -13.48
C ARG A 271 13.76 6.98 -13.44
N ASP A 272 12.57 7.43 -13.12
CA ASP A 272 12.22 8.84 -13.03
C ASP A 272 12.68 9.45 -11.70
N TYR A 273 14.02 9.53 -11.53
CA TYR A 273 14.59 10.32 -10.46
C TYR A 273 14.85 11.76 -10.95
N GLU A 274 14.64 12.73 -10.06
CA GLU A 274 15.11 14.10 -10.28
C GLU A 274 16.42 14.32 -9.52
N HIS A 275 16.39 14.23 -8.20
CA HIS A 275 17.58 14.28 -7.36
C HIS A 275 17.54 13.11 -6.36
N LEU A 276 18.05 11.96 -6.76
CA LEU A 276 18.19 10.81 -5.86
C LEU A 276 19.27 11.09 -4.82
N LEU A 277 18.88 11.24 -3.56
CA LEU A 277 19.79 11.54 -2.46
C LEU A 277 20.27 10.32 -1.71
N TYR A 278 19.42 9.28 -1.62
CA TYR A 278 19.69 8.07 -0.84
C TYR A 278 19.11 6.85 -1.54
N ASP A 279 19.89 5.76 -1.63
CA ASP A 279 19.48 4.50 -2.26
C ASP A 279 19.71 3.31 -1.30
N LEU A 280 18.66 2.96 -0.56
CA LEU A 280 18.57 1.73 0.24
C LEU A 280 17.72 0.72 -0.55
N ASN A 281 18.35 0.08 -1.54
CA ASN A 281 17.68 -0.92 -2.38
C ASN A 281 17.49 -2.28 -1.67
N ALA A 282 16.73 -3.19 -2.28
CA ALA A 282 16.39 -4.49 -1.73
C ALA A 282 17.62 -5.33 -1.36
N GLN A 283 18.65 -5.35 -2.22
CA GLN A 283 19.88 -6.10 -1.96
C GLN A 283 20.59 -5.61 -0.69
N ARG A 284 20.76 -4.29 -0.57
CA ARG A 284 21.39 -3.67 0.58
C ARG A 284 20.55 -3.86 1.85
N SER A 285 19.24 -3.68 1.74
CA SER A 285 18.31 -3.89 2.85
C SER A 285 18.35 -5.34 3.37
N PHE A 286 18.41 -6.31 2.46
CA PHE A 286 18.51 -7.72 2.81
C PHE A 286 19.88 -8.06 3.45
N SER A 287 20.97 -7.66 2.83
CA SER A 287 22.31 -7.94 3.36
C SER A 287 22.58 -7.27 4.71
N SER A 288 21.89 -6.16 5.01
CA SER A 288 21.91 -5.49 6.30
C SER A 288 20.90 -6.05 7.33
N GLY A 289 20.16 -7.10 6.99
CA GLY A 289 19.17 -7.72 7.87
C GLY A 289 17.93 -6.85 8.16
N LEU A 290 17.66 -5.83 7.33
CA LEU A 290 16.55 -4.88 7.53
C LEU A 290 15.22 -5.41 7.01
N ILE A 291 15.25 -6.29 6.03
CA ILE A 291 14.07 -6.92 5.43
C ILE A 291 14.22 -8.43 5.42
N LYS A 292 13.08 -9.12 5.37
CA LYS A 292 13.04 -10.58 5.24
C LYS A 292 13.47 -11.01 3.85
N GLY A 293 14.10 -12.19 3.77
CA GLY A 293 14.28 -12.88 2.51
C GLY A 293 12.93 -13.33 1.95
N VAL A 294 12.82 -13.34 0.62
CA VAL A 294 11.65 -13.87 -0.08
C VAL A 294 12.03 -15.17 -0.73
N MET A 295 11.41 -16.26 -0.27
CA MET A 295 11.46 -17.55 -0.95
C MET A 295 10.21 -17.68 -1.82
N LYS A 296 10.41 -17.88 -3.12
CA LYS A 296 9.33 -18.08 -4.07
C LYS A 296 9.23 -19.55 -4.38
N GLU A 297 8.14 -20.16 -3.98
CA GLU A 297 7.81 -21.52 -4.38
C GLU A 297 6.87 -21.47 -5.58
N HIS A 298 7.19 -22.24 -6.60
CA HIS A 298 6.31 -22.51 -7.72
C HIS A 298 5.70 -23.88 -7.50
N PHE A 299 4.41 -23.96 -7.54
CA PHE A 299 3.72 -25.22 -7.62
C PHE A 299 3.64 -25.61 -9.10
N GLU A 300 4.35 -26.64 -9.49
CA GLU A 300 4.16 -27.25 -10.81
C GLU A 300 2.99 -28.22 -10.69
N PRO A 301 1.92 -28.04 -11.49
CA PRO A 301 0.83 -28.99 -11.51
C PRO A 301 1.39 -30.38 -11.83
N THR A 302 1.13 -31.34 -10.98
CA THR A 302 1.49 -32.74 -11.25
C THR A 302 0.54 -33.39 -12.24
N SER A 303 -0.39 -32.64 -12.83
CA SER A 303 -1.34 -33.17 -13.78
C SER A 303 -0.65 -33.48 -15.10
N THR A 304 -0.95 -34.64 -15.63
CA THR A 304 -0.52 -35.12 -16.93
C THR A 304 -1.39 -34.56 -18.07
N ILE A 305 -2.29 -33.61 -17.76
CA ILE A 305 -3.27 -33.06 -18.72
C ILE A 305 -2.68 -31.80 -19.36
N ASN A 306 -2.01 -31.97 -20.49
CA ASN A 306 -1.55 -30.86 -21.34
C ASN A 306 -2.71 -30.33 -22.20
N GLU A 307 -3.74 -29.78 -21.55
CA GLU A 307 -4.89 -29.18 -22.22
C GLU A 307 -4.92 -27.68 -22.01
N LYS A 308 -5.17 -26.94 -23.09
CA LYS A 308 -5.26 -25.48 -23.07
C LYS A 308 -6.56 -25.00 -23.71
N VAL A 309 -7.04 -23.87 -23.25
CA VAL A 309 -8.13 -23.14 -23.86
C VAL A 309 -7.58 -21.81 -24.39
N LYS A 310 -7.87 -21.52 -25.66
CA LYS A 310 -7.52 -20.27 -26.31
C LYS A 310 -8.76 -19.54 -26.76
N ILE A 311 -8.82 -18.23 -26.56
CA ILE A 311 -9.88 -17.40 -27.10
C ILE A 311 -9.51 -16.94 -28.51
N LEU A 312 -10.18 -17.46 -29.51
CA LEU A 312 -9.91 -17.15 -30.91
C LEU A 312 -10.51 -15.82 -31.34
N ASP A 313 -11.78 -15.59 -30.93
CA ASP A 313 -12.53 -14.40 -31.30
C ASP A 313 -13.55 -14.00 -30.24
N ILE A 314 -13.80 -12.69 -30.14
CA ILE A 314 -14.82 -12.13 -29.24
C ILE A 314 -15.65 -11.15 -30.08
N ASN A 315 -16.97 -11.26 -29.97
CA ASN A 315 -17.90 -10.27 -30.47
C ASN A 315 -18.94 -9.95 -29.37
N ASP A 316 -19.74 -8.90 -29.57
CA ASP A 316 -20.60 -8.30 -28.53
C ASP A 316 -21.53 -9.26 -27.77
N LYS A 317 -21.70 -10.51 -28.23
CA LYS A 317 -22.60 -11.49 -27.61
C LYS A 317 -22.03 -12.89 -27.48
N LYS A 318 -20.95 -13.20 -28.20
CA LYS A 318 -20.39 -14.56 -28.27
C LYS A 318 -18.86 -14.51 -28.29
N ALA A 319 -18.24 -15.53 -27.72
CA ALA A 319 -16.82 -15.74 -27.81
C ALA A 319 -16.51 -17.14 -28.33
N THR A 320 -15.51 -17.24 -29.21
CA THR A 320 -15.05 -18.51 -29.78
C THR A 320 -13.85 -18.99 -28.98
N PHE A 321 -14.04 -20.10 -28.29
CA PHE A 321 -13.01 -20.79 -27.53
C PHE A 321 -12.47 -21.98 -28.33
N GLN A 322 -11.19 -22.20 -28.31
CA GLN A 322 -10.53 -23.38 -28.86
C GLN A 322 -9.94 -24.21 -27.73
N HIS A 323 -10.46 -25.39 -27.53
CA HIS A 323 -9.85 -26.39 -26.65
C HIS A 323 -8.76 -27.11 -27.40
N ILE A 324 -7.56 -27.13 -26.84
CA ILE A 324 -6.34 -27.68 -27.43
C ILE A 324 -5.85 -28.79 -26.50
N THR A 325 -5.83 -30.01 -27.03
CA THR A 325 -5.22 -31.19 -26.39
C THR A 325 -3.93 -31.57 -27.13
N GLN A 326 -3.21 -32.56 -26.64
CA GLN A 326 -2.01 -33.09 -27.34
C GLN A 326 -2.34 -33.64 -28.73
N THR A 327 -3.56 -34.11 -28.96
CA THR A 327 -3.95 -34.84 -30.17
C THR A 327 -5.04 -34.13 -30.99
N SER A 328 -5.72 -33.14 -30.44
CA SER A 328 -6.86 -32.50 -31.11
C SER A 328 -7.02 -31.01 -30.78
N LYS A 329 -7.73 -30.31 -31.67
CA LYS A 329 -8.18 -28.93 -31.45
C LYS A 329 -9.66 -28.86 -31.79
N ALA A 330 -10.49 -28.49 -30.84
CA ALA A 330 -11.93 -28.31 -31.01
C ALA A 330 -12.31 -26.87 -30.70
N SER A 331 -13.17 -26.26 -31.53
CA SER A 331 -13.62 -24.88 -31.32
C SER A 331 -15.10 -24.86 -30.96
N HIS A 332 -15.44 -24.08 -29.96
CA HIS A 332 -16.81 -23.91 -29.45
C HIS A 332 -17.16 -22.43 -29.39
N VAL A 333 -18.36 -22.07 -29.78
CA VAL A 333 -18.87 -20.71 -29.68
C VAL A 333 -19.82 -20.65 -28.48
N LEU A 334 -19.45 -19.84 -27.50
CA LEU A 334 -20.17 -19.72 -26.23
C LEU A 334 -20.70 -18.30 -26.03
N SER A 335 -21.80 -18.20 -25.29
CA SER A 335 -22.51 -16.98 -24.96
C SER A 335 -22.51 -16.74 -23.43
N VAL A 336 -22.98 -15.57 -23.00
CA VAL A 336 -23.19 -15.30 -21.57
C VAL A 336 -24.18 -16.31 -21.00
N GLY A 337 -23.84 -16.93 -19.88
CA GLY A 337 -24.57 -17.98 -19.19
C GLY A 337 -24.10 -19.39 -19.54
N ASP A 338 -23.34 -19.59 -20.61
CA ASP A 338 -22.85 -20.93 -20.99
C ASP A 338 -21.73 -21.40 -20.04
N SER A 339 -21.73 -22.71 -19.76
CA SER A 339 -20.69 -23.35 -18.96
C SER A 339 -19.48 -23.73 -19.81
N LEU A 340 -18.27 -23.52 -19.26
CA LEU A 340 -17.03 -23.94 -19.89
C LEU A 340 -16.81 -25.47 -19.79
N SER A 341 -17.66 -26.20 -19.08
CA SER A 341 -17.61 -27.68 -19.03
C SER A 341 -17.76 -28.33 -20.40
N ILE A 342 -18.35 -27.62 -21.38
CA ILE A 342 -18.43 -28.03 -22.80
C ILE A 342 -17.04 -28.16 -23.42
N LEU A 343 -16.08 -27.37 -22.96
CA LEU A 343 -14.68 -27.39 -23.45
C LEU A 343 -13.91 -28.55 -22.80
N SER A 344 -13.97 -28.66 -21.49
CA SER A 344 -13.37 -29.74 -20.72
C SER A 344 -14.17 -29.98 -19.43
N PRO A 345 -14.35 -31.24 -18.98
CA PRO A 345 -14.98 -31.55 -17.70
C PRO A 345 -14.29 -30.90 -16.50
N GLU A 346 -12.99 -30.63 -16.61
CA GLU A 346 -12.18 -29.96 -15.59
C GLU A 346 -12.58 -28.49 -15.36
N LEU A 347 -13.27 -27.87 -16.33
CA LEU A 347 -13.79 -26.51 -16.23
C LEU A 347 -15.24 -26.47 -15.70
N THR A 348 -15.72 -27.57 -15.12
CA THR A 348 -17.05 -27.65 -14.50
C THR A 348 -17.18 -26.60 -13.38
N GLY A 349 -18.29 -25.85 -13.40
CA GLY A 349 -18.54 -24.76 -12.46
C GLY A 349 -18.12 -23.38 -12.96
N LEU A 350 -17.34 -23.29 -14.04
CA LEU A 350 -17.09 -22.02 -14.69
C LEU A 350 -18.14 -21.71 -15.75
N THR A 351 -18.71 -20.50 -15.67
CA THR A 351 -19.67 -19.98 -16.65
C THR A 351 -19.22 -18.62 -17.14
N ILE A 352 -19.70 -18.19 -18.30
CA ILE A 352 -19.46 -16.85 -18.83
C ILE A 352 -20.49 -15.90 -18.21
N THR A 353 -20.04 -14.91 -17.45
CA THR A 353 -20.89 -13.90 -16.81
C THR A 353 -21.01 -12.61 -17.62
N GLY A 354 -20.06 -12.36 -18.52
CA GLY A 354 -20.09 -11.17 -19.38
C GLY A 354 -19.25 -11.34 -20.63
N ILE A 355 -19.70 -10.74 -21.74
CA ILE A 355 -18.93 -10.60 -22.98
C ILE A 355 -19.07 -9.15 -23.43
N THR A 356 -17.94 -8.49 -23.64
CA THR A 356 -17.84 -7.16 -24.24
C THR A 356 -17.09 -7.26 -25.57
N LYS A 357 -16.87 -6.16 -26.25
CA LYS A 357 -16.21 -6.14 -27.58
C LYS A 357 -14.84 -6.83 -27.60
N ASP A 358 -14.07 -6.76 -26.52
CA ASP A 358 -12.69 -7.27 -26.45
C ASP A 358 -12.42 -8.17 -25.24
N LEU A 359 -13.44 -8.48 -24.44
CA LEU A 359 -13.27 -9.11 -23.14
C LEU A 359 -14.35 -10.13 -22.84
N VAL A 360 -13.95 -11.29 -22.32
CA VAL A 360 -14.82 -12.30 -21.73
C VAL A 360 -14.60 -12.31 -20.22
N ILE A 361 -15.70 -12.24 -19.45
CA ILE A 361 -15.70 -12.31 -18.01
C ILE A 361 -16.28 -13.66 -17.58
N LEU A 362 -15.52 -14.40 -16.78
CA LEU A 362 -15.94 -15.69 -16.25
C LEU A 362 -16.53 -15.56 -14.83
N SER A 363 -17.31 -16.55 -14.39
CA SER A 363 -17.98 -16.55 -13.08
C SER A 363 -17.03 -16.47 -11.88
N ASN A 364 -15.76 -16.79 -12.06
CA ASN A 364 -14.71 -16.60 -11.05
C ASN A 364 -14.05 -15.21 -11.11
N GLY A 365 -14.61 -14.26 -11.85
CA GLY A 365 -14.12 -12.89 -11.99
C GLY A 365 -12.93 -12.72 -12.93
N MET A 366 -12.52 -13.77 -13.63
CA MET A 366 -11.45 -13.66 -14.62
C MET A 366 -11.89 -12.91 -15.85
N GLU A 367 -11.00 -12.04 -16.30
CA GLU A 367 -11.08 -11.30 -17.55
C GLU A 367 -10.10 -11.88 -18.55
N LYS A 368 -10.58 -12.26 -19.74
CA LYS A 368 -9.77 -12.82 -20.83
C LYS A 368 -10.02 -12.08 -22.13
N HIS A 369 -8.93 -11.72 -22.79
CA HIS A 369 -8.95 -11.01 -24.06
C HIS A 369 -8.83 -11.98 -25.24
N LYS A 370 -9.12 -11.46 -26.42
CA LYS A 370 -8.88 -12.20 -27.67
C LYS A 370 -7.41 -12.60 -27.77
N LYS A 371 -7.15 -13.87 -28.14
CA LYS A 371 -5.85 -14.56 -28.21
C LYS A 371 -5.25 -15.01 -26.89
N ASP A 372 -5.86 -14.71 -25.74
CA ASP A 372 -5.41 -15.25 -24.47
C ASP A 372 -5.52 -16.77 -24.45
N GLU A 373 -4.53 -17.41 -23.85
CA GLU A 373 -4.49 -18.84 -23.59
C GLU A 373 -4.46 -19.10 -22.08
N PHE A 374 -5.08 -20.19 -21.65
CA PHE A 374 -5.01 -20.65 -20.29
C PHE A 374 -5.06 -22.18 -20.22
N ASP A 375 -4.35 -22.75 -19.24
CA ASP A 375 -4.33 -24.18 -19.01
C ASP A 375 -5.62 -24.61 -18.28
N VAL A 376 -6.18 -25.72 -18.70
CA VAL A 376 -7.43 -26.28 -18.11
C VAL A 376 -7.21 -26.62 -16.64
N ASP A 377 -6.03 -27.09 -16.27
CA ASP A 377 -5.66 -27.51 -14.93
C ASP A 377 -5.56 -26.38 -13.91
N ILE A 378 -5.34 -25.14 -14.36
CA ILE A 378 -5.17 -23.97 -13.48
C ILE A 378 -6.47 -23.66 -12.70
N TYR A 379 -7.62 -24.18 -13.18
CA TYR A 379 -8.93 -23.90 -12.62
C TYR A 379 -9.55 -25.07 -11.88
N THR A 380 -8.84 -26.18 -11.77
CA THR A 380 -9.34 -27.34 -11.04
C THR A 380 -9.30 -27.08 -9.55
N SER A 381 -10.32 -27.54 -8.84
CA SER A 381 -10.35 -27.50 -7.37
C SER A 381 -9.10 -28.18 -6.76
N SER A 382 -8.50 -29.14 -7.46
CA SER A 382 -7.29 -29.84 -7.06
C SER A 382 -6.05 -28.95 -7.01
N TYR A 383 -5.88 -28.01 -7.97
CA TYR A 383 -4.75 -27.09 -7.99
C TYR A 383 -4.85 -26.07 -6.84
N GLN A 384 -5.99 -25.45 -6.68
CA GLN A 384 -6.21 -24.48 -5.59
C GLN A 384 -6.13 -25.16 -4.23
N GLU A 385 -6.62 -26.40 -4.08
CA GLU A 385 -6.46 -27.19 -2.88
C GLU A 385 -4.99 -27.47 -2.57
N SER A 386 -4.20 -27.83 -3.57
CA SER A 386 -2.76 -28.08 -3.41
C SER A 386 -2.00 -26.82 -3.01
N MET A 387 -2.32 -25.67 -3.62
CA MET A 387 -1.73 -24.39 -3.24
C MET A 387 -2.10 -23.98 -1.81
N LEU A 388 -3.37 -24.14 -1.43
CA LEU A 388 -3.82 -23.85 -0.06
C LEU A 388 -3.12 -24.76 0.95
N ARG A 389 -3.04 -26.06 0.67
CA ARG A 389 -2.37 -27.05 1.53
C ARG A 389 -0.91 -26.68 1.75
N LEU A 390 -0.18 -26.36 0.69
CA LEU A 390 1.21 -25.93 0.77
C LEU A 390 1.36 -24.64 1.56
N ALA A 391 0.53 -23.63 1.28
CA ALA A 391 0.59 -22.35 1.99
C ALA A 391 0.29 -22.49 3.49
N ILE A 392 -0.70 -23.32 3.86
CA ILE A 392 -1.03 -23.61 5.26
C ILE A 392 0.14 -24.35 5.93
N GLN A 393 0.73 -25.35 5.27
CA GLN A 393 1.89 -26.08 5.80
C GLN A 393 3.07 -25.14 6.06
N ARG A 394 3.45 -24.30 5.08
CA ARG A 394 4.55 -23.33 5.21
C ARG A 394 4.28 -22.29 6.29
N HIS A 395 3.02 -21.90 6.44
CA HIS A 395 2.63 -21.02 7.52
C HIS A 395 2.93 -21.65 8.89
N PHE A 396 2.52 -22.90 9.13
CA PHE A 396 2.73 -23.54 10.42
C PHE A 396 4.20 -23.86 10.71
N GLU A 397 5.00 -24.18 9.69
CA GLU A 397 6.45 -24.31 9.83
C GLU A 397 7.06 -23.01 10.37
N THR A 398 6.73 -21.89 9.74
CA THR A 398 7.21 -20.56 10.15
C THR A 398 6.60 -20.11 11.50
N GLU A 399 5.31 -20.39 11.74
CA GLU A 399 4.64 -20.03 13.00
C GLU A 399 5.28 -20.73 14.19
N ARG A 400 5.62 -22.01 14.05
CA ARG A 400 6.29 -22.77 15.10
C ARG A 400 7.63 -22.11 15.45
N ASP A 401 8.48 -21.83 14.46
CA ASP A 401 9.78 -21.19 14.68
C ASP A 401 9.62 -19.82 15.35
N ASN A 402 8.67 -19.01 14.88
CA ASN A 402 8.41 -17.68 15.43
C ASN A 402 7.80 -17.71 16.84
N PHE A 403 7.02 -18.74 17.17
CA PHE A 403 6.45 -18.91 18.50
C PHE A 403 7.51 -19.31 19.53
N HIS A 404 8.48 -20.12 19.13
CA HIS A 404 9.54 -20.64 20.00
C HIS A 404 10.80 -19.77 20.06
N ARG A 405 10.78 -18.56 19.48
CA ARG A 405 11.92 -17.64 19.53
C ARG A 405 12.30 -17.26 20.96
N GLU A 406 13.58 -17.33 21.28
CA GLU A 406 14.13 -16.98 22.61
C GLU A 406 13.93 -15.50 22.97
N LYS A 407 14.05 -14.58 21.98
CA LYS A 407 13.97 -13.12 22.19
C LYS A 407 12.55 -12.53 22.08
N GLY A 408 11.53 -13.37 22.20
CA GLY A 408 10.14 -12.97 22.15
C GLY A 408 9.36 -13.60 20.99
N ARG A 409 8.14 -14.00 21.30
CA ARG A 409 7.24 -14.66 20.34
C ARG A 409 6.75 -13.68 19.30
N ILE A 410 6.74 -14.11 18.05
CA ILE A 410 6.19 -13.34 16.94
C ILE A 410 4.94 -14.05 16.44
N LYS A 411 3.80 -13.35 16.45
CA LYS A 411 2.57 -13.85 15.86
C LYS A 411 2.69 -13.82 14.35
N THR A 412 2.62 -14.98 13.74
CA THR A 412 2.78 -15.17 12.28
C THR A 412 1.45 -15.00 11.60
N LEU A 413 1.42 -14.21 10.53
CA LEU A 413 0.25 -14.00 9.69
C LEU A 413 0.47 -14.56 8.29
N ALA A 414 -0.61 -15.01 7.66
CA ALA A 414 -0.64 -15.40 6.25
C ALA A 414 -1.66 -14.56 5.49
N LEU A 415 -1.31 -14.16 4.26
CA LEU A 415 -2.17 -13.39 3.37
C LEU A 415 -2.48 -14.19 2.11
N PHE A 416 -3.75 -14.37 1.82
CA PHE A 416 -4.28 -15.06 0.65
C PHE A 416 -4.96 -14.08 -0.28
N PHE A 417 -4.44 -13.94 -1.49
CA PHE A 417 -5.11 -13.18 -2.54
C PHE A 417 -6.04 -14.08 -3.33
N ILE A 418 -7.31 -13.69 -3.41
CA ILE A 418 -8.37 -14.41 -4.10
C ILE A 418 -8.95 -13.55 -5.24
N ASP A 419 -9.49 -14.20 -6.26
CA ASP A 419 -10.10 -13.52 -7.41
C ASP A 419 -11.59 -13.23 -7.19
N ASP A 420 -12.28 -14.12 -6.49
CA ASP A 420 -13.71 -14.03 -6.26
C ASP A 420 -14.06 -14.01 -4.77
N ILE A 421 -14.80 -12.98 -4.37
CA ILE A 421 -15.23 -12.79 -2.99
C ILE A 421 -16.32 -13.78 -2.60
N LEU A 422 -17.23 -14.11 -3.54
CA LEU A 422 -18.33 -15.04 -3.27
C LEU A 422 -17.82 -16.45 -2.97
N SER A 423 -16.70 -16.86 -3.56
CA SER A 423 -16.06 -18.13 -3.22
C SER A 423 -15.67 -18.25 -1.74
N PHE A 424 -15.42 -17.12 -1.08
CA PHE A 424 -15.09 -17.05 0.34
C PHE A 424 -16.28 -16.69 1.24
N ARG A 425 -17.15 -15.76 0.83
CA ARG A 425 -18.32 -15.34 1.61
C ARG A 425 -19.52 -16.28 1.43
N GLY A 426 -19.74 -16.81 0.24
CA GLY A 426 -20.96 -17.46 -0.20
C GLY A 426 -21.96 -16.45 -0.77
N ASP A 427 -23.14 -16.93 -1.12
CA ASP A 427 -24.31 -16.14 -1.48
C ASP A 427 -24.93 -15.43 -0.26
N ASP A 428 -26.05 -14.71 -0.45
CA ASP A 428 -26.73 -13.96 0.62
C ASP A 428 -27.18 -14.85 1.80
N GLU A 429 -27.29 -16.16 1.58
CA GLU A 429 -27.59 -17.17 2.60
C GLU A 429 -26.33 -17.85 3.14
N GLY A 430 -25.14 -17.49 2.63
CA GLY A 430 -23.84 -18.06 3.00
C GLY A 430 -23.54 -19.42 2.37
N ASN A 431 -24.36 -19.87 1.41
CA ASN A 431 -24.12 -21.09 0.63
C ASN A 431 -23.05 -20.83 -0.43
N ASN A 432 -22.47 -21.90 -0.99
CA ASN A 432 -21.45 -21.85 -2.05
C ASN A 432 -20.12 -21.16 -1.70
N ALA A 433 -19.81 -20.99 -0.42
CA ALA A 433 -18.52 -20.48 0.03
C ALA A 433 -17.41 -21.55 -0.04
N TRP A 434 -17.28 -22.19 -1.20
CA TRP A 434 -16.44 -23.38 -1.39
C TRP A 434 -14.98 -23.21 -0.99
N LEU A 435 -14.39 -22.03 -1.23
CA LEU A 435 -13.00 -21.73 -0.88
C LEU A 435 -12.83 -21.65 0.63
N ARG A 436 -13.78 -21.02 1.33
CA ARG A 436 -13.81 -20.96 2.80
C ARG A 436 -13.91 -22.37 3.40
N ASP A 437 -14.82 -23.16 2.90
CA ASP A 437 -15.10 -24.50 3.44
C ASP A 437 -13.93 -25.45 3.14
N LEU A 438 -13.30 -25.33 1.99
CA LEU A 438 -12.06 -26.02 1.65
C LEU A 438 -10.92 -25.61 2.60
N PHE A 439 -10.75 -24.30 2.81
CA PHE A 439 -9.72 -23.77 3.71
C PHE A 439 -9.92 -24.29 5.14
N ASP A 440 -11.13 -24.22 5.67
CA ASP A 440 -11.45 -24.68 7.04
C ASP A 440 -11.14 -26.18 7.20
N ARG A 441 -11.49 -27.00 6.22
CA ARG A 441 -11.16 -28.45 6.21
C ARG A 441 -9.64 -28.70 6.21
N LEU A 442 -8.89 -27.97 5.39
CA LEU A 442 -7.43 -28.11 5.32
C LEU A 442 -6.76 -27.59 6.59
N LEU A 443 -7.25 -26.48 7.14
CA LEU A 443 -6.76 -25.91 8.38
C LEU A 443 -6.98 -26.88 9.56
N GLU A 444 -8.17 -27.47 9.68
CA GLU A 444 -8.48 -28.46 10.71
C GLU A 444 -7.53 -29.65 10.65
N ALA A 445 -7.31 -30.21 9.47
CA ALA A 445 -6.41 -31.33 9.26
C ALA A 445 -4.96 -30.98 9.66
N GLN A 446 -4.49 -29.80 9.26
CA GLN A 446 -3.13 -29.36 9.60
C GLN A 446 -2.98 -29.08 11.10
N LEU A 447 -3.96 -28.44 11.75
CA LEU A 447 -3.95 -28.21 13.20
C LEU A 447 -3.86 -29.51 14.00
N LYS A 448 -4.60 -30.54 13.59
CA LYS A 448 -4.52 -31.88 14.21
C LYS A 448 -3.12 -32.47 14.04
N THR A 449 -2.52 -32.31 12.87
CA THR A 449 -1.15 -32.80 12.58
C THR A 449 -0.12 -32.04 13.43
N GLU A 450 -0.24 -30.74 13.56
CA GLU A 450 0.68 -29.92 14.36
C GLU A 450 0.56 -30.24 15.85
N LEU A 451 -0.64 -30.46 16.36
CA LEU A 451 -0.86 -30.85 17.76
C LEU A 451 -0.23 -32.22 18.11
N GLN A 452 -0.15 -33.16 17.16
CA GLN A 452 0.51 -34.44 17.38
C GLN A 452 2.03 -34.31 17.50
N LYS A 453 2.61 -33.29 16.86
CA LYS A 453 4.06 -33.05 16.85
C LYS A 453 4.53 -32.13 17.98
N GLU A 454 3.60 -31.42 18.64
CA GLU A 454 3.92 -30.30 19.53
C GLU A 454 4.00 -30.75 20.98
N ASN A 455 5.14 -30.47 21.60
CA ASN A 455 5.41 -30.82 23.00
C ASN A 455 5.34 -29.60 23.95
N SER A 456 5.34 -28.37 23.41
CA SER A 456 5.27 -27.13 24.22
C SER A 456 3.83 -26.85 24.67
N PRO A 457 3.56 -26.80 25.98
CA PRO A 457 2.20 -26.55 26.49
C PRO A 457 1.60 -25.24 25.99
N GLY A 458 2.42 -24.19 25.84
CA GLY A 458 1.95 -22.86 25.41
C GLY A 458 1.48 -22.85 23.96
N TYR A 459 2.26 -23.46 23.06
CA TYR A 459 1.88 -23.52 21.65
C TYR A 459 0.73 -24.51 21.42
N ALA A 460 0.75 -25.66 22.09
CA ALA A 460 -0.35 -26.61 22.06
C ALA A 460 -1.68 -25.99 22.51
N THR A 461 -1.67 -25.11 23.53
CA THR A 461 -2.87 -24.39 23.97
C THR A 461 -3.38 -23.44 22.87
N TYR A 462 -2.49 -22.73 22.20
CA TYR A 462 -2.84 -21.85 21.09
C TYR A 462 -3.43 -22.61 19.89
N LEU A 463 -2.84 -23.76 19.55
CA LEU A 463 -3.34 -24.65 18.50
C LEU A 463 -4.73 -25.23 18.85
N ARG A 464 -4.95 -25.66 20.11
CA ARG A 464 -6.27 -26.14 20.57
C ARG A 464 -7.32 -25.05 20.50
N ALA A 465 -6.98 -23.83 20.92
CA ALA A 465 -7.90 -22.69 20.78
C ALA A 465 -8.28 -22.43 19.32
N SER A 466 -7.33 -22.58 18.40
CA SER A 466 -7.58 -22.47 16.97
C SER A 466 -8.48 -23.59 16.43
N LEU A 467 -8.30 -24.81 16.90
CA LEU A 467 -9.10 -25.97 16.47
C LEU A 467 -10.54 -25.88 16.99
N ASN A 468 -10.73 -25.30 18.17
CA ASN A 468 -12.06 -25.10 18.76
C ASN A 468 -12.89 -24.04 18.05
N ASP A 469 -12.25 -23.07 17.37
CA ASP A 469 -12.91 -22.03 16.57
C ASP A 469 -12.09 -21.71 15.32
N LEU A 470 -12.34 -22.46 14.26
CA LEU A 470 -11.68 -22.26 12.96
C LEU A 470 -12.07 -20.92 12.33
N ALA A 471 -13.29 -20.47 12.56
CA ALA A 471 -13.78 -19.20 12.01
C ALA A 471 -13.02 -18.00 12.60
N ALA A 472 -12.65 -18.05 13.87
CA ALA A 472 -11.83 -17.01 14.50
C ALA A 472 -10.40 -16.93 13.93
N CYS A 473 -9.91 -17.99 13.27
CA CYS A 473 -8.56 -18.02 12.71
C CYS A 473 -8.42 -17.18 11.43
N ARG A 474 -9.51 -16.88 10.73
CA ARG A 474 -9.53 -16.22 9.43
C ARG A 474 -10.31 -14.90 9.43
N ALA A 475 -9.97 -14.03 8.49
CA ALA A 475 -10.73 -12.81 8.21
C ALA A 475 -10.63 -12.45 6.73
N GLY A 476 -11.67 -11.81 6.19
CA GLY A 476 -11.73 -11.30 4.82
C GLY A 476 -11.55 -9.79 4.77
N TYR A 477 -10.75 -9.29 3.83
CA TYR A 477 -10.56 -7.88 3.57
C TYR A 477 -10.96 -7.55 2.12
N PHE A 478 -12.14 -6.94 1.95
CA PHE A 478 -12.77 -6.72 0.66
C PHE A 478 -13.27 -5.27 0.50
N ALA A 479 -12.48 -4.28 0.92
CA ALA A 479 -12.85 -2.86 1.07
C ALA A 479 -13.32 -2.16 -0.22
N GLN A 480 -13.17 -2.75 -1.40
CA GLN A 480 -13.64 -2.15 -2.65
C GLN A 480 -15.07 -2.56 -3.04
N ASP A 481 -15.68 -3.46 -2.32
CA ASP A 481 -17.10 -3.80 -2.52
C ASP A 481 -17.99 -2.77 -1.80
N ASN A 482 -18.07 -1.56 -2.38
CA ASN A 482 -18.96 -0.50 -1.90
C ASN A 482 -20.46 -0.78 -2.14
N SER A 483 -20.81 -1.96 -2.63
CA SER A 483 -22.17 -2.35 -2.94
C SER A 483 -22.90 -3.02 -1.77
N ASP A 484 -22.17 -3.41 -0.71
CA ASP A 484 -22.77 -4.09 0.42
C ASP A 484 -22.67 -3.26 1.72
N PRO A 485 -23.80 -2.79 2.29
CA PRO A 485 -23.83 -1.96 3.49
C PRO A 485 -23.62 -2.76 4.80
N ASP A 486 -23.12 -4.00 4.71
CA ASP A 486 -23.01 -4.87 5.87
C ASP A 486 -21.98 -4.34 6.89
N ASP A 487 -22.44 -4.03 8.11
CA ASP A 487 -21.62 -3.55 9.21
C ASP A 487 -20.55 -4.57 9.65
N ALA A 488 -20.72 -5.86 9.32
CA ALA A 488 -19.73 -6.90 9.57
C ALA A 488 -18.49 -6.71 8.70
N VAL A 489 -18.67 -6.35 7.42
CA VAL A 489 -17.56 -6.07 6.49
C VAL A 489 -16.77 -4.84 6.93
N LYS A 490 -17.46 -3.80 7.40
CA LYS A 490 -16.78 -2.62 7.95
C LYS A 490 -15.95 -2.96 9.18
N LYS A 491 -16.46 -3.82 10.07
CA LYS A 491 -15.71 -4.27 11.24
C LYS A 491 -14.47 -5.09 10.87
N GLU A 492 -14.56 -5.97 9.87
CA GLU A 492 -13.39 -6.73 9.39
C GLU A 492 -12.31 -5.80 8.82
N VAL A 493 -12.72 -4.80 8.04
CA VAL A 493 -11.83 -3.79 7.48
C VAL A 493 -11.20 -2.94 8.59
N ASP A 494 -11.99 -2.48 9.55
CA ASP A 494 -11.52 -1.70 10.69
C ASP A 494 -10.54 -2.50 11.56
N ASP A 495 -10.81 -3.77 11.81
CA ASP A 495 -9.92 -4.64 12.58
C ASP A 495 -8.55 -4.81 11.92
N ILE A 496 -8.52 -5.00 10.59
CA ILE A 496 -7.26 -5.22 9.86
C ILE A 496 -6.46 -3.92 9.70
N LEU A 497 -7.14 -2.79 9.45
CA LEU A 497 -6.48 -1.50 9.19
C LEU A 497 -6.17 -0.71 10.46
N HIS A 498 -7.09 -0.68 11.42
CA HIS A 498 -7.01 0.19 12.59
C HIS A 498 -6.55 -0.54 13.86
N ASN A 499 -6.83 -1.85 14.00
CA ASN A 499 -6.43 -2.65 15.15
C ASN A 499 -5.16 -3.46 14.92
N LYS A 500 -4.15 -2.87 14.26
CA LYS A 500 -2.88 -3.52 13.94
C LYS A 500 -2.22 -4.17 15.18
N THR A 501 -2.27 -3.50 16.31
CA THR A 501 -1.70 -4.01 17.58
C THR A 501 -2.44 -5.24 18.10
N GLU A 502 -3.77 -5.27 17.99
CA GLU A 502 -4.57 -6.41 18.42
C GLU A 502 -4.35 -7.61 17.49
N LEU A 503 -4.27 -7.40 16.18
CA LEU A 503 -3.96 -8.44 15.21
C LEU A 503 -2.60 -9.11 15.49
N LEU A 504 -1.63 -8.35 15.98
CA LEU A 504 -0.29 -8.84 16.32
C LEU A 504 -0.19 -9.49 17.72
N SER A 505 -1.22 -9.40 18.52
CA SER A 505 -1.24 -9.99 19.87
C SER A 505 -1.75 -11.42 19.86
N PHE A 506 -1.14 -12.31 20.67
CA PHE A 506 -1.64 -13.67 20.93
C PHE A 506 -2.86 -13.73 21.83
N VAL A 507 -3.17 -12.62 22.50
CA VAL A 507 -4.33 -12.49 23.36
C VAL A 507 -5.10 -11.22 23.00
N ASN A 508 -6.42 -11.29 23.07
CA ASN A 508 -7.29 -10.14 22.87
C ASN A 508 -7.34 -9.25 24.14
N LYS A 509 -8.05 -8.12 24.09
CA LYS A 509 -8.22 -7.20 25.21
C LYS A 509 -8.88 -7.83 26.44
N LYS A 510 -9.55 -8.99 26.28
CA LYS A 510 -10.19 -9.75 27.36
C LYS A 510 -9.29 -10.86 27.93
N GLY A 511 -8.03 -10.96 27.48
CA GLY A 511 -7.09 -12.00 27.90
C GLY A 511 -7.34 -13.38 27.29
N GLN A 512 -8.25 -13.50 26.34
CA GLN A 512 -8.53 -14.75 25.62
C GLN A 512 -7.58 -14.95 24.44
N PRO A 513 -7.29 -16.18 23.99
CA PRO A 513 -6.47 -16.44 22.84
C PRO A 513 -7.00 -15.72 21.58
N ASN A 514 -6.16 -14.98 20.91
CA ASN A 514 -6.46 -14.36 19.63
C ASN A 514 -5.84 -15.21 18.50
N THR A 515 -6.65 -16.08 17.91
CA THR A 515 -6.23 -17.05 16.92
C THR A 515 -6.24 -16.54 15.49
N ARG A 516 -6.73 -15.31 15.23
CA ARG A 516 -6.80 -14.70 13.90
C ARG A 516 -5.41 -14.52 13.30
N ARG A 517 -5.13 -15.17 12.18
CA ARG A 517 -3.84 -15.12 11.49
C ARG A 517 -3.89 -15.38 9.99
N PHE A 518 -5.02 -15.83 9.43
CA PHE A 518 -5.22 -16.06 8.01
C PHE A 518 -6.10 -14.96 7.42
N LEU A 519 -5.54 -14.16 6.53
CA LEU A 519 -6.20 -12.99 5.97
C LEU A 519 -6.46 -13.22 4.48
N PHE A 520 -7.69 -13.00 4.06
CA PHE A 520 -8.10 -13.12 2.66
C PHE A 520 -8.38 -11.74 2.09
N SER A 521 -7.88 -11.47 0.88
CA SER A 521 -8.07 -10.17 0.21
C SER A 521 -8.21 -10.37 -1.29
N LYS A 522 -9.01 -9.54 -1.93
CA LYS A 522 -9.07 -9.51 -3.40
C LYS A 522 -7.93 -8.65 -3.94
N TRP A 523 -7.97 -7.38 -3.97
CA TRP A 523 -6.92 -6.52 -4.54
C TRP A 523 -6.41 -5.44 -3.60
N THR A 524 -7.15 -5.19 -2.55
CA THR A 524 -7.08 -4.01 -1.71
C THR A 524 -5.84 -3.94 -0.81
N LEU A 525 -5.31 -5.08 -0.40
CA LEU A 525 -4.08 -5.15 0.39
C LEU A 525 -2.81 -5.21 -0.48
N LYS A 526 -2.92 -5.03 -1.80
CA LYS A 526 -1.78 -5.07 -2.73
C LYS A 526 -0.82 -3.91 -2.50
N GLU A 527 -1.34 -2.75 -2.14
CA GLU A 527 -0.57 -1.54 -1.91
C GLU A 527 -0.93 -0.90 -0.57
N GLY A 528 0.07 -0.64 0.24
CA GLY A 528 -0.07 0.18 1.43
C GLY A 528 -0.46 -0.51 2.73
N TRP A 529 -0.68 -1.82 2.73
CA TRP A 529 -0.78 -2.56 3.97
C TRP A 529 0.57 -3.19 4.32
N ASP A 530 1.30 -2.50 5.17
CA ASP A 530 2.62 -2.93 5.64
C ASP A 530 2.48 -3.56 7.03
N ASN A 531 2.39 -4.89 7.07
CA ASN A 531 2.40 -5.64 8.31
C ASN A 531 3.63 -6.55 8.35
N PRO A 532 4.59 -6.27 9.25
CA PRO A 532 5.86 -7.01 9.30
C PRO A 532 5.69 -8.47 9.70
N ASN A 533 4.53 -8.85 10.23
CA ASN A 533 4.25 -10.22 10.69
C ASN A 533 3.61 -11.11 9.61
N VAL A 534 3.42 -10.62 8.40
CA VAL A 534 3.06 -11.47 7.26
C VAL A 534 4.30 -12.21 6.79
N PHE A 535 4.27 -13.53 6.90
CA PHE A 535 5.38 -14.41 6.50
C PHE A 535 5.01 -15.29 5.32
N THR A 536 3.73 -15.61 5.15
CA THR A 536 3.24 -16.41 4.02
C THR A 536 2.31 -15.56 3.17
N ILE A 537 2.55 -15.53 1.86
CA ILE A 537 1.67 -14.91 0.89
C ILE A 537 1.34 -15.94 -0.17
N ALA A 538 0.07 -16.26 -0.33
CA ALA A 538 -0.41 -17.15 -1.38
C ALA A 538 -1.33 -16.40 -2.35
N LYS A 539 -1.08 -16.58 -3.64
CA LYS A 539 -1.91 -16.01 -4.70
C LYS A 539 -2.74 -17.14 -5.30
N LEU A 540 -3.98 -17.25 -4.82
CA LEU A 540 -4.95 -18.27 -5.25
C LEU A 540 -5.67 -17.84 -6.54
N ARG A 541 -4.93 -17.21 -7.44
CA ARG A 541 -5.44 -16.64 -8.69
C ARG A 541 -4.94 -17.47 -9.83
N SER A 542 -5.77 -17.60 -10.83
CA SER A 542 -5.26 -17.89 -12.16
C SER A 542 -4.31 -16.76 -12.56
N SER A 543 -3.10 -17.12 -12.92
CA SER A 543 -2.08 -16.17 -13.34
C SER A 543 -2.57 -15.26 -14.45
N GLY A 544 -2.50 -13.97 -14.25
CA GLY A 544 -2.41 -13.02 -15.34
C GLY A 544 -0.96 -12.67 -15.53
#